data_b454c01468e5935004d3c0cd3c879e6a
#
_entry.id   b454c01468e5935004d3c0cd3c879e6a
#
_cell.length_a   1.000
_cell.length_b   1.000
_cell.length_c   1.000
_cell.angle_alpha   90.00
_cell.angle_beta   90.00
_cell.angle_gamma   90.00
#
_symmetry.space_group_name_H-M   'P 1'
#
loop_
_entity.id
_entity.type
_entity.pdbx_description
1 polymer ?
#
loop_
_entity_poly.entity_id
_entity_poly.type
_entity_poly.pdbx_seq_one_letter_code
_entity_poly.pdbx_strand_id
1 'polypeptide(L)'
;MRIKAAMVGAIAVAFVAGWLVAGNSVSVQGQAQPNAGFAAVPGEKGGLDITGPYEVVADWPKPLANLPGHQNWTWGSVQGVFAESPNRVYMVQRGELPAMQRPSARAVPDIGPSLSFPVGQAPFRNASQGPASSPPGAGGPGQDPDDPKQAWQGRMGVDARWEHTIVVFNAAGDLVEGWTQWDKMMKRPHSVYVSPYDGQKNVWIVDDHSHAIFKFTNDGKQLLQTLGTPGKAGSDGAHFNRPTFMSWLPDGSFFVADGYNGNRVAKFDKDGKFLWTSGELGAPGGREGRPGYFNTVHGIAADPMTRRVYVSDRSNRRIQVLDGDSGKVVDQWPVGTQTNLQFLIIPADRSGVWGFTDTTAKIAKWDFNGRLLYSWGVLGDFPGAFFNMHGASVDQEGNLYVAEVGGGRLQKFRPRKGANPAFLVGPPVYSAWK
;
A
#
# COMPACT_ATOMS: atom_id res chain seq x y z
N MET A 1 23.62 2.37 71.18
CA MET A 1 22.64 3.35 70.71
C MET A 1 23.20 4.34 69.70
N ARG A 2 24.46 4.35 69.30
CA ARG A 2 25.06 5.29 68.32
C ARG A 2 25.14 4.74 66.89
N ILE A 3 24.97 3.44 66.64
CA ILE A 3 25.07 2.80 65.35
C ILE A 3 23.72 2.91 64.57
N LYS A 4 22.59 2.98 65.27
CA LYS A 4 21.27 3.13 64.61
C LYS A 4 20.99 4.52 64.03
N ALA A 5 21.62 5.55 64.59
CA ALA A 5 21.45 6.94 64.08
C ALA A 5 22.22 7.20 62.78
N ALA A 6 23.39 6.57 62.63
CA ALA A 6 24.21 6.70 61.42
C ALA A 6 23.56 6.00 60.18
N MET A 7 22.88 4.88 60.41
CA MET A 7 22.21 4.14 59.32
C MET A 7 20.98 4.86 58.79
N VAL A 8 20.21 5.54 59.66
CA VAL A 8 19.03 6.31 59.23
C VAL A 8 19.43 7.57 58.44
N GLY A 9 20.56 8.19 58.82
CA GLY A 9 21.10 9.35 58.08
C GLY A 9 21.62 8.97 56.68
N ALA A 10 22.25 7.80 56.53
CA ALA A 10 22.75 7.33 55.24
C ALA A 10 21.63 6.92 54.30
N ILE A 11 20.54 6.32 54.79
CA ILE A 11 19.37 5.96 53.99
C ILE A 11 18.61 7.23 53.56
N ALA A 12 18.47 8.23 54.41
CA ALA A 12 17.82 9.49 54.05
C ALA A 12 18.60 10.26 52.97
N VAL A 13 19.94 10.29 53.05
CA VAL A 13 20.79 10.94 52.03
C VAL A 13 20.76 10.17 50.72
N ALA A 14 20.75 8.83 50.75
CA ALA A 14 20.62 8.04 49.55
C ALA A 14 19.23 8.22 48.87
N PHE A 15 18.16 8.38 49.66
CA PHE A 15 16.82 8.63 49.14
C PHE A 15 16.67 10.04 48.54
N VAL A 16 17.26 11.07 49.18
CA VAL A 16 17.26 12.44 48.65
C VAL A 16 18.16 12.54 47.43
N ALA A 17 19.32 11.90 47.41
CA ALA A 17 20.19 11.85 46.24
C ALA A 17 19.54 11.06 45.07
N GLY A 18 18.84 9.94 45.35
CA GLY A 18 18.07 9.18 44.38
C GLY A 18 16.89 10.00 43.85
N TRP A 19 16.23 10.78 44.68
CA TRP A 19 15.11 11.63 44.28
C TRP A 19 15.57 12.85 43.45
N LEU A 20 16.73 13.43 43.79
CA LEU A 20 17.34 14.51 43.00
C LEU A 20 17.89 14.01 41.65
N VAL A 21 18.32 12.75 41.56
CA VAL A 21 18.73 12.15 40.28
C VAL A 21 17.52 11.68 39.47
N ALA A 22 16.45 11.22 40.11
CA ALA A 22 15.19 10.87 39.43
C ALA A 22 14.33 12.11 39.10
N GLY A 23 14.51 13.22 39.82
CA GLY A 23 13.83 14.48 39.53
C GLY A 23 14.48 15.29 38.42
N ASN A 24 15.69 14.99 38.01
CA ASN A 24 16.21 15.34 36.71
C ASN A 24 15.68 14.29 35.71
N SER A 25 14.38 14.25 35.51
CA SER A 25 13.83 13.78 34.25
C SER A 25 14.65 14.50 33.19
N VAL A 26 15.50 13.76 32.49
CA VAL A 26 15.93 14.16 31.16
C VAL A 26 14.61 14.39 30.43
N SER A 27 14.15 15.65 30.42
CA SER A 27 13.27 16.08 29.37
C SER A 27 14.08 15.76 28.13
N VAL A 28 13.74 14.69 27.44
CA VAL A 28 14.00 14.57 26.02
C VAL A 28 13.15 15.70 25.43
N GLN A 29 13.63 16.93 25.59
CA GLN A 29 13.41 17.95 24.63
C GLN A 29 14.07 17.39 23.37
N GLY A 30 13.31 16.60 22.62
CA GLY A 30 13.51 16.59 21.20
C GLY A 30 13.62 18.08 20.88
N GLN A 31 14.76 18.51 20.39
CA GLN A 31 14.92 19.89 19.95
C GLN A 31 13.83 20.09 18.90
N ALA A 32 12.69 20.62 19.36
CA ALA A 32 11.70 21.17 18.48
C ALA A 32 12.44 22.27 17.72
N GLN A 33 12.70 22.04 16.45
CA GLN A 33 13.02 23.14 15.56
C GLN A 33 11.99 24.23 15.85
N PRO A 34 12.37 25.49 16.06
CA PRO A 34 11.47 26.54 16.55
C PRO A 34 10.18 26.74 15.73
N ASN A 35 10.00 26.04 14.61
CA ASN A 35 8.86 26.11 13.71
C ASN A 35 8.24 24.75 13.36
N ALA A 36 8.65 23.66 14.00
CA ALA A 36 8.02 22.35 13.79
C ALA A 36 6.85 22.17 14.78
N GLY A 37 5.70 22.74 14.48
CA GLY A 37 4.47 22.37 15.15
C GLY A 37 4.15 20.88 14.92
N PHE A 38 3.38 20.28 15.83
CA PHE A 38 2.90 18.89 15.68
C PHE A 38 1.89 18.72 14.54
N ALA A 39 1.50 19.79 13.87
CA ALA A 39 0.61 19.75 12.72
C ALA A 39 1.39 19.47 11.43
N ALA A 40 0.80 18.65 10.55
CA ALA A 40 1.37 18.35 9.23
C ALA A 40 1.53 19.62 8.37
N VAL A 41 0.71 20.62 8.60
CA VAL A 41 0.84 21.98 8.05
C VAL A 41 0.96 22.95 9.22
N PRO A 42 2.12 23.61 9.43
CA PRO A 42 2.32 24.58 10.50
C PRO A 42 1.30 25.73 10.44
N GLY A 43 0.71 26.06 11.58
CA GLY A 43 -0.30 27.11 11.71
C GLY A 43 -1.75 26.64 11.53
N GLU A 44 -2.00 25.45 11.02
CA GLU A 44 -3.33 24.83 11.05
C GLU A 44 -3.57 24.19 12.43
N LYS A 45 -4.67 24.58 13.07
CA LYS A 45 -5.08 23.98 14.34
C LYS A 45 -5.75 22.64 14.10
N GLY A 46 -5.38 21.66 14.94
CA GLY A 46 -5.78 20.28 14.79
C GLY A 46 -7.30 20.07 14.73
N GLY A 47 -7.70 19.30 13.78
CA GLY A 47 -8.92 18.54 13.64
C GLY A 47 -8.53 17.14 13.23
N LEU A 48 -9.49 16.33 12.79
CA LEU A 48 -9.18 15.10 12.08
C LEU A 48 -8.31 15.47 10.88
N ASP A 49 -7.08 14.97 10.87
CA ASP A 49 -6.13 15.20 9.80
C ASP A 49 -6.53 14.34 8.61
N ILE A 50 -7.47 14.83 7.80
CA ILE A 50 -8.13 14.07 6.74
C ILE A 50 -7.13 13.77 5.62
N THR A 51 -6.40 14.78 5.19
CA THR A 51 -5.46 14.68 4.07
C THR A 51 -4.01 14.89 4.47
N GLY A 52 -3.72 15.02 5.78
CA GLY A 52 -2.38 15.24 6.28
C GLY A 52 -1.72 16.47 5.67
N PRO A 53 -0.45 16.36 5.26
CA PRO A 53 0.31 17.46 4.66
C PRO A 53 -0.05 17.69 3.18
N TYR A 54 -1.12 17.09 2.68
CA TYR A 54 -1.50 17.13 1.27
C TYR A 54 -2.83 17.87 1.04
N GLU A 55 -3.03 18.30 -0.18
CA GLU A 55 -4.33 18.65 -0.74
C GLU A 55 -4.67 17.69 -1.88
N VAL A 56 -5.92 17.28 -1.96
CA VAL A 56 -6.39 16.42 -3.06
C VAL A 56 -6.49 17.25 -4.34
N VAL A 57 -6.01 16.69 -5.45
CA VAL A 57 -6.17 17.31 -6.77
C VAL A 57 -7.50 16.85 -7.34
N ALA A 58 -8.45 17.78 -7.43
CA ALA A 58 -9.76 17.50 -8.00
C ALA A 58 -9.65 17.08 -9.47
N ASP A 59 -10.57 16.21 -9.91
CA ASP A 59 -10.70 15.76 -11.30
C ASP A 59 -9.43 15.13 -11.91
N TRP A 60 -8.59 14.55 -11.04
CA TRP A 60 -7.44 13.74 -11.47
C TRP A 60 -7.56 12.31 -10.91
N PRO A 61 -7.48 11.27 -11.77
CA PRO A 61 -7.52 11.33 -13.23
C PRO A 61 -8.90 11.77 -13.73
N LYS A 62 -8.95 12.21 -14.97
CA LYS A 62 -10.23 12.56 -15.60
C LYS A 62 -11.16 11.33 -15.64
N PRO A 63 -12.48 11.53 -15.50
CA PRO A 63 -13.44 10.42 -15.51
C PRO A 63 -13.34 9.57 -16.77
N LEU A 64 -13.47 8.27 -16.62
CA LEU A 64 -13.55 7.31 -17.73
C LEU A 64 -14.66 7.69 -18.72
N ALA A 65 -15.76 8.23 -18.20
CA ALA A 65 -16.91 8.71 -19.01
C ALA A 65 -16.54 9.78 -20.06
N ASN A 66 -15.38 10.40 -19.98
CA ASN A 66 -14.89 11.35 -20.99
C ASN A 66 -14.35 10.64 -22.24
N LEU A 67 -14.13 9.33 -22.19
CA LEU A 67 -13.71 8.57 -23.36
C LEU A 67 -14.91 8.24 -24.28
N PRO A 68 -14.73 8.29 -25.61
CA PRO A 68 -15.76 7.86 -26.54
C PRO A 68 -16.19 6.41 -26.27
N GLY A 69 -17.52 6.19 -26.16
CA GLY A 69 -18.09 4.87 -25.88
C GLY A 69 -18.13 4.46 -24.40
N HIS A 70 -17.62 5.30 -23.48
CA HIS A 70 -17.54 5.00 -22.04
C HIS A 70 -18.39 5.93 -21.16
N GLN A 71 -19.31 6.69 -21.73
CA GLN A 71 -20.11 7.71 -21.02
C GLN A 71 -20.90 7.17 -19.83
N ASN A 72 -21.25 5.87 -19.86
CA ASN A 72 -21.98 5.18 -18.79
C ASN A 72 -21.10 4.24 -17.97
N TRP A 73 -19.77 4.43 -17.99
CA TRP A 73 -18.82 3.55 -17.34
C TRP A 73 -17.91 4.30 -16.39
N THR A 74 -17.46 3.63 -15.35
CA THR A 74 -16.48 4.11 -14.38
C THR A 74 -15.37 3.07 -14.21
N TRP A 75 -14.25 3.48 -13.62
CA TRP A 75 -13.20 2.55 -13.24
C TRP A 75 -13.74 1.47 -12.30
N GLY A 76 -13.27 0.26 -12.47
CA GLY A 76 -13.50 -0.84 -11.54
C GLY A 76 -12.58 -0.76 -10.33
N SER A 77 -12.25 -1.91 -9.76
CA SER A 77 -11.37 -1.98 -8.59
C SER A 77 -9.94 -1.58 -8.98
N VAL A 78 -9.48 -0.40 -8.56
CA VAL A 78 -8.12 0.08 -8.86
C VAL A 78 -7.13 -0.56 -7.90
N GLN A 79 -6.19 -1.34 -8.44
CA GLN A 79 -5.33 -2.21 -7.67
C GLN A 79 -3.94 -1.63 -7.42
N GLY A 80 -3.35 -1.01 -8.41
CA GLY A 80 -2.00 -0.51 -8.33
C GLY A 80 -1.79 0.76 -9.11
N VAL A 81 -0.81 1.53 -8.68
CA VAL A 81 -0.36 2.76 -9.31
C VAL A 81 1.15 2.83 -9.24
N PHE A 82 1.77 3.33 -10.28
CA PHE A 82 3.19 3.68 -10.30
C PHE A 82 3.41 4.99 -11.08
N ALA A 83 3.97 5.98 -10.42
CA ALA A 83 4.31 7.27 -11.02
C ALA A 83 5.78 7.23 -11.49
N GLU A 84 6.00 7.00 -12.77
CA GLU A 84 7.34 7.14 -13.39
C GLU A 84 7.77 8.60 -13.41
N SER A 85 6.81 9.49 -13.63
CA SER A 85 6.98 10.94 -13.55
C SER A 85 5.60 11.58 -13.35
N PRO A 86 5.52 12.88 -13.03
CA PRO A 86 4.24 13.58 -12.95
C PRO A 86 3.41 13.47 -14.23
N ASN A 87 4.08 13.29 -15.38
CA ASN A 87 3.46 13.20 -16.71
C ASN A 87 3.31 11.76 -17.24
N ARG A 88 3.67 10.75 -16.43
CA ARG A 88 3.54 9.34 -16.79
C ARG A 88 3.21 8.49 -15.56
N VAL A 89 1.92 8.26 -15.33
CA VAL A 89 1.41 7.54 -14.18
C VAL A 89 0.63 6.32 -14.64
N TYR A 90 1.17 5.14 -14.35
CA TYR A 90 0.54 3.86 -14.65
C TYR A 90 -0.53 3.54 -13.60
N MET A 91 -1.62 2.95 -14.04
CA MET A 91 -2.65 2.38 -13.19
C MET A 91 -3.02 0.99 -13.71
N VAL A 92 -3.20 0.05 -12.79
CA VAL A 92 -3.84 -1.24 -13.09
C VAL A 92 -5.15 -1.37 -12.33
N GLN A 93 -6.17 -1.89 -13.03
CA GLN A 93 -7.51 -2.00 -12.49
C GLN A 93 -8.24 -3.25 -13.03
N ARG A 94 -9.35 -3.62 -12.41
CA ARG A 94 -10.10 -4.84 -12.73
C ARG A 94 -11.36 -4.52 -13.51
N GLY A 95 -11.15 -4.11 -14.75
CA GLY A 95 -12.22 -3.81 -15.68
C GLY A 95 -13.01 -2.55 -15.33
N GLU A 96 -14.04 -2.28 -16.10
CA GLU A 96 -14.91 -1.13 -15.96
C GLU A 96 -16.26 -1.54 -15.39
N LEU A 97 -16.86 -0.65 -14.60
CA LEU A 97 -18.15 -0.83 -13.96
C LEU A 97 -19.18 0.14 -14.54
N PRO A 98 -20.47 -0.22 -14.62
CA PRO A 98 -21.51 0.74 -14.94
C PRO A 98 -21.46 1.95 -14.00
N ALA A 99 -21.64 3.14 -14.57
CA ALA A 99 -21.81 4.36 -13.79
C ALA A 99 -23.09 4.26 -12.94
N MET A 100 -22.98 4.56 -11.67
CA MET A 100 -24.11 4.53 -10.74
C MET A 100 -24.30 5.93 -10.14
N GLN A 101 -25.52 6.40 -10.12
CA GLN A 101 -25.83 7.64 -9.44
C GLN A 101 -25.69 7.45 -7.92
N ARG A 102 -24.91 8.31 -7.30
CA ARG A 102 -24.78 8.34 -5.85
C ARG A 102 -26.15 8.68 -5.24
N PRO A 103 -26.60 7.91 -4.20
CA PRO A 103 -27.81 8.26 -3.48
C PRO A 103 -27.70 9.67 -2.85
N SER A 104 -28.85 10.36 -2.76
CA SER A 104 -28.90 11.64 -2.07
C SER A 104 -28.43 11.51 -0.63
N ALA A 105 -27.63 12.47 -0.18
CA ALA A 105 -27.19 12.51 1.20
C ALA A 105 -28.39 12.61 2.15
N ARG A 106 -28.41 11.79 3.20
CA ARG A 106 -29.37 11.86 4.29
C ARG A 106 -28.65 12.10 5.59
N ALA A 107 -29.22 12.94 6.45
CA ALA A 107 -28.78 13.00 7.84
C ALA A 107 -29.12 11.68 8.53
N VAL A 108 -28.19 11.13 9.28
CA VAL A 108 -28.47 10.02 10.20
C VAL A 108 -29.18 10.61 11.43
N PRO A 109 -30.14 9.91 12.04
CA PRO A 109 -30.67 10.33 13.33
C PRO A 109 -29.54 10.58 14.31
N ASP A 110 -29.64 11.66 15.05
CA ASP A 110 -28.65 11.99 16.09
C ASP A 110 -28.77 10.97 17.23
N ILE A 111 -27.81 10.07 17.30
CA ILE A 111 -27.72 9.05 18.36
C ILE A 111 -26.74 9.49 19.47
N GLY A 112 -26.36 10.76 19.45
CA GLY A 112 -25.49 11.38 20.43
C GLY A 112 -24.54 12.37 19.76
N PRO A 113 -24.03 13.35 20.50
CA PRO A 113 -23.25 14.46 19.93
C PRO A 113 -21.94 14.01 19.27
N SER A 114 -21.49 12.79 19.50
CA SER A 114 -20.26 12.24 18.96
C SER A 114 -20.44 11.24 17.80
N LEU A 115 -21.67 10.93 17.41
CA LEU A 115 -21.97 9.86 16.44
C LEU A 115 -22.78 10.33 15.23
N SER A 116 -23.06 11.60 15.10
CA SER A 116 -23.74 12.13 13.93
C SER A 116 -22.73 12.37 12.79
N PHE A 117 -22.96 11.74 11.65
CA PHE A 117 -22.18 11.96 10.44
C PHE A 117 -23.07 11.92 9.18
N PRO A 118 -22.77 12.70 8.15
CA PRO A 118 -23.55 12.71 6.92
C PRO A 118 -23.45 11.36 6.19
N VAL A 119 -24.59 10.74 5.90
CA VAL A 119 -24.65 9.49 5.11
C VAL A 119 -23.98 9.65 3.76
N GLY A 120 -24.06 10.83 3.15
CA GLY A 120 -23.41 11.13 1.88
C GLY A 120 -21.87 11.09 1.90
N GLN A 121 -21.25 11.03 3.06
CA GLN A 121 -19.80 10.84 3.20
C GLN A 121 -19.41 9.39 3.42
N ALA A 122 -20.36 8.51 3.74
CA ALA A 122 -20.12 7.09 3.86
C ALA A 122 -19.97 6.45 2.46
N PRO A 123 -19.12 5.42 2.32
CA PRO A 123 -19.02 4.66 1.07
C PRO A 123 -20.38 4.07 0.68
N PHE A 124 -20.83 4.32 -0.54
CA PHE A 124 -22.11 3.82 -1.04
C PHE A 124 -21.96 2.64 -2.02
N ARG A 125 -20.77 2.42 -2.52
CA ARG A 125 -20.43 1.33 -3.44
C ARG A 125 -19.07 0.74 -3.07
N ASN A 126 -18.94 -0.55 -3.20
CA ASN A 126 -17.67 -1.24 -3.08
C ASN A 126 -17.30 -1.89 -4.42
N ALA A 127 -16.37 -1.27 -5.15
CA ALA A 127 -15.90 -1.74 -6.45
C ALA A 127 -15.10 -3.05 -6.38
N SER A 128 -14.62 -3.45 -5.19
CA SER A 128 -13.90 -4.72 -5.00
C SER A 128 -14.83 -5.92 -4.81
N GLN A 129 -16.14 -5.68 -4.70
CA GLN A 129 -17.15 -6.73 -4.53
C GLN A 129 -18.07 -6.77 -5.75
N GLY A 130 -18.59 -7.93 -6.03
CA GLY A 130 -19.50 -8.15 -7.13
C GLY A 130 -18.80 -8.51 -8.46
N PRO A 131 -19.55 -8.49 -9.56
CA PRO A 131 -19.14 -9.12 -10.82
C PRO A 131 -17.88 -8.54 -11.47
N ALA A 132 -17.56 -7.28 -11.23
CA ALA A 132 -16.43 -6.63 -11.88
C ALA A 132 -15.08 -6.79 -11.17
N SER A 133 -15.01 -7.49 -10.08
CA SER A 133 -13.73 -7.68 -9.39
C SER A 133 -12.80 -8.67 -10.09
N SER A 134 -13.33 -9.44 -11.06
CA SER A 134 -12.59 -10.46 -11.80
C SER A 134 -13.31 -10.80 -13.09
N PRO A 135 -12.63 -11.18 -14.17
CA PRO A 135 -13.27 -11.63 -15.40
C PRO A 135 -14.02 -12.95 -15.19
N PRO A 136 -14.90 -13.33 -16.13
CA PRO A 136 -15.56 -14.64 -16.09
C PRO A 136 -14.55 -15.77 -15.95
N GLY A 137 -14.81 -16.70 -15.01
CA GLY A 137 -13.93 -17.83 -14.72
C GLY A 137 -12.77 -17.53 -13.80
N ALA A 138 -12.58 -16.28 -13.37
CA ALA A 138 -11.69 -15.94 -12.27
C ALA A 138 -12.52 -15.68 -11.01
N GLY A 139 -12.16 -16.27 -9.89
CA GLY A 139 -12.85 -16.05 -8.61
C GLY A 139 -12.79 -14.58 -8.19
N GLY A 140 -13.74 -14.12 -7.36
CA GLY A 140 -13.72 -12.80 -6.75
C GLY A 140 -12.54 -12.62 -5.77
N PRO A 141 -12.39 -11.41 -5.15
CA PRO A 141 -11.37 -11.19 -4.14
C PRO A 141 -11.47 -12.22 -3.00
N GLY A 142 -10.34 -12.86 -2.71
CA GLY A 142 -10.30 -13.91 -1.69
C GLY A 142 -10.91 -15.26 -2.09
N GLN A 143 -11.38 -15.39 -3.31
CA GLN A 143 -11.95 -16.63 -3.85
C GLN A 143 -10.88 -17.42 -4.59
N ASP A 144 -11.06 -18.75 -4.62
CA ASP A 144 -10.23 -19.64 -5.42
C ASP A 144 -10.64 -19.53 -6.89
N PRO A 145 -9.75 -19.10 -7.80
CA PRO A 145 -10.07 -19.00 -9.23
C PRO A 145 -10.41 -20.35 -9.87
N ASP A 146 -9.95 -21.44 -9.27
CA ASP A 146 -10.18 -22.80 -9.78
C ASP A 146 -11.48 -23.43 -9.23
N ASP A 147 -12.18 -22.76 -8.29
CA ASP A 147 -13.48 -23.22 -7.79
C ASP A 147 -14.62 -22.67 -8.67
N PRO A 148 -15.28 -23.52 -9.49
CA PRO A 148 -16.35 -23.08 -10.38
C PRO A 148 -17.57 -22.52 -9.63
N LYS A 149 -17.73 -22.79 -8.33
CA LYS A 149 -18.81 -22.23 -7.51
C LYS A 149 -18.55 -20.75 -7.17
N GLN A 150 -17.33 -20.30 -7.32
CA GLN A 150 -16.90 -18.93 -7.08
C GLN A 150 -16.74 -18.13 -8.39
N ALA A 151 -17.11 -18.71 -9.53
CA ALA A 151 -17.06 -18.04 -10.81
C ALA A 151 -17.98 -16.80 -10.81
N TRP A 152 -17.53 -15.76 -11.48
CA TRP A 152 -18.32 -14.55 -11.68
C TRP A 152 -19.62 -14.84 -12.45
N GLN A 153 -20.75 -14.36 -11.92
CA GLN A 153 -22.09 -14.57 -12.46
C GLN A 153 -22.62 -13.38 -13.27
N GLY A 154 -21.83 -12.34 -13.43
CA GLY A 154 -22.24 -11.14 -14.16
C GLY A 154 -22.22 -11.32 -15.70
N ARG A 155 -22.78 -10.34 -16.39
CA ARG A 155 -22.85 -10.30 -17.86
C ARG A 155 -21.85 -9.31 -18.41
N MET A 156 -20.88 -9.81 -19.18
CA MET A 156 -19.88 -8.95 -19.82
C MET A 156 -20.55 -7.97 -20.79
N GLY A 157 -20.13 -6.70 -20.78
CA GLY A 157 -20.72 -5.62 -21.56
C GLY A 157 -21.96 -5.00 -20.92
N VAL A 158 -22.50 -5.58 -19.84
CA VAL A 158 -23.67 -5.08 -19.10
C VAL A 158 -23.31 -4.76 -17.64
N ASP A 159 -22.82 -5.76 -16.94
CA ASP A 159 -22.51 -5.64 -15.52
C ASP A 159 -21.03 -5.28 -15.28
N ALA A 160 -20.19 -5.51 -16.28
CA ALA A 160 -18.80 -5.08 -16.36
C ALA A 160 -18.28 -5.09 -17.80
N ARG A 161 -17.17 -4.37 -18.05
CA ARG A 161 -16.32 -4.51 -19.24
C ARG A 161 -14.91 -4.86 -18.79
N TRP A 162 -14.29 -5.82 -19.44
CA TRP A 162 -12.88 -6.16 -19.16
C TRP A 162 -11.99 -5.44 -20.15
N GLU A 163 -11.92 -4.12 -19.96
CA GLU A 163 -11.20 -3.18 -20.83
C GLU A 163 -10.36 -2.24 -19.96
N HIS A 164 -9.29 -1.70 -20.53
CA HIS A 164 -8.40 -0.74 -19.87
C HIS A 164 -7.82 -1.26 -18.55
N THR A 165 -7.44 -2.52 -18.51
CA THR A 165 -6.84 -3.13 -17.30
C THR A 165 -5.49 -2.53 -16.94
N ILE A 166 -4.76 -1.97 -17.94
CA ILE A 166 -3.51 -1.24 -17.80
C ILE A 166 -3.64 0.07 -18.55
N VAL A 167 -3.47 1.18 -17.84
CA VAL A 167 -3.59 2.53 -18.43
C VAL A 167 -2.48 3.46 -17.94
N VAL A 168 -2.25 4.54 -18.68
CA VAL A 168 -1.28 5.59 -18.34
C VAL A 168 -1.95 6.95 -18.42
N PHE A 169 -1.73 7.77 -17.39
CA PHE A 169 -2.22 9.14 -17.32
C PHE A 169 -1.08 10.14 -17.40
N ASN A 170 -1.39 11.32 -17.97
CA ASN A 170 -0.49 12.47 -17.96
C ASN A 170 -0.70 13.34 -16.70
N ALA A 171 0.07 14.42 -16.58
CA ALA A 171 -0.01 15.34 -15.44
C ALA A 171 -1.38 16.02 -15.32
N ALA A 172 -2.09 16.22 -16.42
CA ALA A 172 -3.44 16.80 -16.46
C ALA A 172 -4.56 15.80 -16.14
N GLY A 173 -4.20 14.52 -15.97
CA GLY A 173 -5.17 13.43 -15.69
C GLY A 173 -5.82 12.86 -16.94
N ASP A 174 -5.37 13.24 -18.16
CA ASP A 174 -5.85 12.60 -19.37
C ASP A 174 -5.30 11.17 -19.47
N LEU A 175 -6.13 10.24 -19.90
CA LEU A 175 -5.70 8.92 -20.31
C LEU A 175 -4.97 9.05 -21.65
N VAL A 176 -3.66 8.79 -21.66
CA VAL A 176 -2.79 8.92 -22.83
C VAL A 176 -2.42 7.58 -23.46
N GLU A 177 -2.48 6.50 -22.69
CA GLU A 177 -2.27 5.15 -23.20
C GLU A 177 -3.23 4.18 -22.50
N GLY A 178 -3.89 3.34 -23.28
CA GLY A 178 -4.60 2.15 -22.81
C GLY A 178 -3.97 0.92 -23.46
N TRP A 179 -3.42 0.00 -22.67
CA TRP A 179 -2.75 -1.20 -23.19
C TRP A 179 -3.75 -2.33 -23.45
N THR A 180 -4.83 -2.00 -24.15
CA THR A 180 -5.99 -2.89 -24.36
C THR A 180 -5.65 -4.17 -25.12
N GLN A 181 -4.54 -4.21 -25.85
CA GLN A 181 -4.02 -5.43 -26.48
C GLN A 181 -3.69 -6.54 -25.47
N TRP A 182 -3.48 -6.18 -24.20
CA TRP A 182 -3.15 -7.12 -23.11
C TRP A 182 -4.34 -7.46 -22.22
N ASP A 183 -5.50 -6.83 -22.40
CA ASP A 183 -6.67 -7.06 -21.53
C ASP A 183 -7.06 -8.55 -21.44
N LYS A 184 -7.02 -9.27 -22.57
CA LYS A 184 -7.34 -10.70 -22.59
C LYS A 184 -6.34 -11.57 -21.84
N MET A 185 -5.09 -11.11 -21.71
CA MET A 185 -4.04 -11.82 -20.98
C MET A 185 -4.18 -11.60 -19.48
N MET A 186 -4.61 -10.42 -19.04
CA MET A 186 -4.81 -10.10 -17.65
C MET A 186 -6.01 -10.86 -17.09
N LYS A 187 -5.80 -11.57 -15.98
CA LYS A 187 -6.87 -12.27 -15.25
C LYS A 187 -7.33 -11.46 -14.05
N ARG A 188 -6.37 -10.91 -13.30
CA ARG A 188 -6.62 -10.09 -12.14
C ARG A 188 -5.38 -9.28 -11.79
N PRO A 189 -5.08 -8.22 -12.55
CA PRO A 189 -3.91 -7.39 -12.30
C PRO A 189 -3.96 -6.83 -10.88
N HIS A 190 -2.82 -6.91 -10.17
CA HIS A 190 -2.72 -6.60 -8.76
C HIS A 190 -1.83 -5.41 -8.48
N SER A 191 -0.68 -5.30 -9.15
CA SER A 191 0.25 -4.20 -8.95
C SER A 191 1.05 -3.90 -10.21
N VAL A 192 1.57 -2.67 -10.31
CA VAL A 192 2.40 -2.19 -11.42
C VAL A 192 3.64 -1.50 -10.88
N TYR A 193 4.79 -1.72 -11.54
CA TYR A 193 6.06 -1.15 -11.16
C TYR A 193 6.95 -0.85 -12.36
N VAL A 194 7.85 0.11 -12.15
CA VAL A 194 9.10 0.24 -12.92
C VAL A 194 10.23 0.15 -11.90
N SER A 195 11.17 -0.77 -12.12
CA SER A 195 12.30 -0.91 -11.21
C SER A 195 13.15 0.36 -11.18
N PRO A 196 13.50 0.90 -10.02
CA PRO A 196 14.35 2.08 -9.91
C PRO A 196 15.79 1.83 -10.39
N TYR A 197 16.14 0.58 -10.65
CA TYR A 197 17.48 0.14 -11.08
C TYR A 197 17.51 -0.37 -12.53
N ASP A 198 16.40 -0.26 -13.27
CA ASP A 198 16.31 -0.60 -14.68
C ASP A 198 16.36 0.67 -15.54
N GLY A 199 17.49 0.93 -16.18
CA GLY A 199 17.66 2.10 -17.06
C GLY A 199 16.75 2.11 -18.30
N GLN A 200 16.19 0.95 -18.69
CA GLN A 200 15.20 0.84 -19.78
C GLN A 200 13.79 1.13 -19.30
N LYS A 201 13.59 1.25 -17.98
CA LYS A 201 12.30 1.52 -17.36
C LYS A 201 11.20 0.52 -17.75
N ASN A 202 11.55 -0.75 -17.88
CA ASN A 202 10.59 -1.78 -18.19
C ASN A 202 9.52 -1.89 -17.12
N VAL A 203 8.29 -2.14 -17.56
CA VAL A 203 7.10 -2.16 -16.68
C VAL A 203 6.81 -3.59 -16.24
N TRP A 204 6.63 -3.78 -14.96
CA TRP A 204 6.27 -5.05 -14.35
C TRP A 204 4.81 -5.02 -13.88
N ILE A 205 4.04 -6.01 -14.29
CA ILE A 205 2.65 -6.21 -13.86
C ILE A 205 2.57 -7.54 -13.12
N VAL A 206 2.13 -7.48 -11.87
CA VAL A 206 1.78 -8.68 -11.10
C VAL A 206 0.32 -8.99 -11.35
N ASP A 207 0.01 -10.22 -11.74
CA ASP A 207 -1.37 -10.71 -11.89
C ASP A 207 -1.59 -11.92 -10.97
N ASP A 208 -2.36 -11.73 -9.92
CA ASP A 208 -2.48 -12.74 -8.87
C ASP A 208 -3.28 -13.97 -9.30
N HIS A 209 -4.29 -13.84 -10.17
CA HIS A 209 -5.03 -14.98 -10.69
C HIS A 209 -4.35 -15.66 -11.89
N SER A 210 -3.44 -15.00 -12.56
CA SER A 210 -2.55 -15.65 -13.52
C SER A 210 -1.44 -16.44 -12.83
N HIS A 211 -1.24 -16.27 -11.52
CA HIS A 211 -0.10 -16.82 -10.79
C HIS A 211 1.24 -16.44 -11.44
N ALA A 212 1.30 -15.24 -12.03
CA ALA A 212 2.40 -14.82 -12.87
C ALA A 212 2.70 -13.32 -12.75
N ILE A 213 3.90 -12.96 -13.17
CA ILE A 213 4.39 -11.59 -13.26
C ILE A 213 4.88 -11.37 -14.68
N PHE A 214 4.44 -10.28 -15.30
CA PHE A 214 4.75 -9.95 -16.69
C PHE A 214 5.63 -8.71 -16.75
N LYS A 215 6.71 -8.77 -17.53
CA LYS A 215 7.59 -7.63 -17.80
C LYS A 215 7.40 -7.17 -19.23
N PHE A 216 7.09 -5.90 -19.41
CA PHE A 216 6.87 -5.26 -20.70
C PHE A 216 7.91 -4.19 -20.98
N THR A 217 8.06 -3.81 -22.26
CA THR A 217 8.70 -2.56 -22.63
C THR A 217 7.96 -1.37 -22.00
N ASN A 218 8.65 -0.24 -21.80
CA ASN A 218 8.04 0.94 -21.16
C ASN A 218 6.81 1.47 -21.92
N ASP A 219 6.80 1.33 -23.25
CA ASP A 219 5.68 1.71 -24.11
C ASP A 219 4.57 0.63 -24.23
N GLY A 220 4.71 -0.47 -23.50
CA GLY A 220 3.72 -1.56 -23.45
C GLY A 220 3.56 -2.38 -24.72
N LYS A 221 4.41 -2.18 -25.73
CA LYS A 221 4.23 -2.86 -27.02
C LYS A 221 4.71 -4.30 -27.03
N GLN A 222 5.68 -4.65 -26.18
CA GLN A 222 6.29 -5.98 -26.18
C GLN A 222 6.27 -6.59 -24.77
N LEU A 223 5.86 -7.85 -24.66
CA LEU A 223 6.09 -8.68 -23.49
C LEU A 223 7.54 -9.21 -23.56
N LEU A 224 8.36 -8.87 -22.59
CA LEU A 224 9.78 -9.22 -22.54
C LEU A 224 10.04 -10.51 -21.74
N GLN A 225 9.29 -10.69 -20.66
CA GLN A 225 9.50 -11.81 -19.74
C GLN A 225 8.20 -12.17 -19.00
N THR A 226 8.06 -13.43 -18.68
CA THR A 226 7.02 -13.94 -17.77
C THR A 226 7.72 -14.73 -16.67
N LEU A 227 7.45 -14.36 -15.42
CA LEU A 227 7.84 -15.14 -14.24
C LEU A 227 6.61 -15.88 -13.71
N GLY A 228 6.81 -17.11 -13.27
CA GLY A 228 5.72 -18.03 -12.97
C GLY A 228 5.23 -18.74 -14.22
N THR A 229 4.29 -19.64 -14.05
CA THR A 229 3.61 -20.36 -15.15
C THR A 229 2.15 -19.90 -15.15
N PRO A 230 1.70 -19.09 -16.13
CA PRO A 230 0.35 -18.57 -16.16
C PRO A 230 -0.72 -19.66 -16.01
N GLY A 231 -1.64 -19.47 -15.06
CA GLY A 231 -2.71 -20.41 -14.74
C GLY A 231 -2.29 -21.61 -13.91
N LYS A 232 -1.03 -21.68 -13.45
CA LYS A 232 -0.55 -22.80 -12.64
C LYS A 232 -0.04 -22.30 -11.29
N ALA A 233 -0.80 -22.58 -10.24
CA ALA A 233 -0.40 -22.28 -8.88
C ALA A 233 0.73 -23.20 -8.40
N GLY A 234 1.63 -22.66 -7.57
CA GLY A 234 2.68 -23.42 -6.92
C GLY A 234 3.57 -22.53 -6.06
N SER A 235 4.45 -23.14 -5.26
CA SER A 235 5.31 -22.42 -4.33
C SER A 235 6.78 -22.82 -4.44
N ASP A 236 7.20 -23.23 -5.63
CA ASP A 236 8.60 -23.54 -5.98
C ASP A 236 9.28 -22.34 -6.67
N GLY A 237 10.47 -22.58 -7.26
CA GLY A 237 11.23 -21.55 -7.97
C GLY A 237 10.65 -21.12 -9.33
N ALA A 238 9.69 -21.86 -9.87
CA ALA A 238 9.08 -21.63 -11.18
C ALA A 238 7.60 -21.23 -11.11
N HIS A 239 6.97 -21.29 -9.96
CA HIS A 239 5.56 -21.01 -9.78
C HIS A 239 5.31 -20.05 -8.61
N PHE A 240 4.21 -19.31 -8.71
CA PHE A 240 3.64 -18.50 -7.62
C PHE A 240 2.26 -19.02 -7.24
N ASN A 241 1.81 -18.65 -6.05
CA ASN A 241 0.44 -18.92 -5.62
C ASN A 241 -0.25 -17.63 -5.20
N ARG A 242 -0.70 -16.86 -6.20
CA ARG A 242 -1.34 -15.55 -6.09
C ARG A 242 -0.38 -14.47 -5.54
N PRO A 243 0.67 -14.11 -6.32
CA PRO A 243 1.63 -13.06 -5.98
C PRO A 243 0.93 -11.69 -5.89
N THR A 244 1.47 -10.78 -5.08
CA THR A 244 0.84 -9.49 -4.79
C THR A 244 1.71 -8.29 -5.18
N PHE A 245 2.84 -8.10 -4.53
CA PHE A 245 3.69 -6.93 -4.70
C PHE A 245 5.16 -7.30 -4.86
N MET A 246 5.96 -6.34 -5.33
CA MET A 246 7.39 -6.51 -5.59
C MET A 246 8.21 -5.37 -4.96
N SER A 247 9.49 -5.63 -4.71
CA SER A 247 10.47 -4.62 -4.32
C SER A 247 11.86 -5.01 -4.75
N TRP A 248 12.75 -4.04 -4.98
CA TRP A 248 14.07 -4.22 -5.57
C TRP A 248 15.19 -3.76 -4.65
N LEU A 249 16.38 -4.36 -4.82
CA LEU A 249 17.64 -3.91 -4.25
C LEU A 249 18.52 -3.25 -5.34
N PRO A 250 19.54 -2.45 -4.94
CA PRO A 250 20.40 -1.74 -5.90
C PRO A 250 21.18 -2.63 -6.87
N ASP A 251 21.42 -3.89 -6.53
CA ASP A 251 22.05 -4.88 -7.41
C ASP A 251 21.09 -5.43 -8.49
N GLY A 252 19.85 -4.92 -8.52
CA GLY A 252 18.78 -5.36 -9.42
C GLY A 252 18.04 -6.60 -8.98
N SER A 253 18.52 -7.30 -7.94
CA SER A 253 17.76 -8.40 -7.35
C SER A 253 16.44 -7.89 -6.76
N PHE A 254 15.42 -8.76 -6.74
CA PHE A 254 14.10 -8.34 -6.30
C PHE A 254 13.37 -9.43 -5.51
N PHE A 255 12.38 -8.97 -4.79
CA PHE A 255 11.52 -9.78 -3.94
C PHE A 255 10.09 -9.75 -4.46
N VAL A 256 9.42 -10.88 -4.36
CA VAL A 256 8.00 -11.05 -4.64
C VAL A 256 7.30 -11.47 -3.34
N ALA A 257 6.29 -10.71 -2.94
CA ALA A 257 5.33 -11.13 -1.94
C ALA A 257 4.38 -12.13 -2.60
N ASP A 258 4.61 -13.42 -2.42
CA ASP A 258 3.78 -14.49 -2.98
C ASP A 258 2.69 -14.85 -1.98
N GLY A 259 1.63 -14.05 -2.01
CA GLY A 259 0.90 -13.80 -0.84
C GLY A 259 -0.47 -14.31 -0.61
N TYR A 260 -1.48 -14.30 -1.47
CA TYR A 260 -2.80 -14.72 -1.00
C TYR A 260 -2.82 -16.18 -0.56
N ASN A 261 -2.15 -17.06 -1.29
CA ASN A 261 -2.11 -18.49 -0.98
C ASN A 261 -0.68 -19.05 -0.84
N GLY A 262 0.34 -18.35 -1.33
CA GLY A 262 1.74 -18.77 -1.28
C GLY A 262 2.38 -18.62 0.11
N ASN A 263 1.95 -17.62 0.89
CA ASN A 263 2.41 -17.33 2.25
C ASN A 263 3.93 -17.23 2.41
N ARG A 264 4.61 -16.68 1.41
CA ARG A 264 6.07 -16.60 1.35
C ARG A 264 6.56 -15.32 0.69
N VAL A 265 7.82 -15.01 0.92
CA VAL A 265 8.61 -14.07 0.12
C VAL A 265 9.55 -14.89 -0.74
N ALA A 266 9.60 -14.61 -2.04
CA ALA A 266 10.54 -15.22 -2.96
C ALA A 266 11.52 -14.17 -3.48
N LYS A 267 12.83 -14.50 -3.53
CA LYS A 267 13.89 -13.64 -4.06
C LYS A 267 14.37 -14.15 -5.40
N PHE A 268 14.60 -13.21 -6.30
CA PHE A 268 15.13 -13.45 -7.66
C PHE A 268 16.33 -12.54 -7.89
N ASP A 269 17.24 -12.95 -8.77
CA ASP A 269 18.28 -12.06 -9.28
C ASP A 269 17.71 -11.06 -10.32
N LYS A 270 18.54 -10.17 -10.82
CA LYS A 270 18.15 -9.13 -11.80
C LYS A 270 17.58 -9.68 -13.12
N ASP A 271 17.90 -10.92 -13.47
CA ASP A 271 17.48 -11.59 -14.69
C ASP A 271 16.23 -12.48 -14.48
N GLY A 272 15.74 -12.54 -13.24
CA GLY A 272 14.56 -13.33 -12.87
C GLY A 272 14.84 -14.79 -12.52
N LYS A 273 16.10 -15.14 -12.24
CA LYS A 273 16.46 -16.46 -11.73
C LYS A 273 16.15 -16.54 -10.25
N PHE A 274 15.42 -17.57 -9.85
CA PHE A 274 15.09 -17.83 -8.46
C PHE A 274 16.36 -18.04 -7.60
N LEU A 275 16.40 -17.40 -6.44
CA LEU A 275 17.51 -17.50 -5.49
C LEU A 275 17.10 -18.23 -4.21
N TRP A 276 16.04 -17.78 -3.55
CA TRP A 276 15.54 -18.40 -2.33
C TRP A 276 14.08 -18.02 -2.05
N THR A 277 13.48 -18.74 -1.14
CA THR A 277 12.17 -18.43 -0.55
C THR A 277 12.23 -18.45 0.97
N SER A 278 11.41 -17.62 1.62
CA SER A 278 11.23 -17.58 3.07
C SER A 278 9.76 -17.44 3.41
N GLY A 279 9.29 -18.26 4.31
CA GLY A 279 7.94 -18.22 4.85
C GLY A 279 7.21 -19.55 4.76
N GLU A 280 6.34 -19.75 5.74
CA GLU A 280 5.44 -20.89 5.86
C GLU A 280 4.03 -20.39 6.22
N LEU A 281 3.02 -21.16 5.88
CA LEU A 281 1.64 -20.86 6.30
C LEU A 281 1.53 -20.99 7.82
N GLY A 282 1.04 -19.94 8.47
CA GLY A 282 0.67 -19.95 9.88
C GLY A 282 -0.56 -20.82 10.18
N ALA A 283 -0.89 -20.95 11.45
CA ALA A 283 -2.04 -21.74 11.89
C ALA A 283 -3.35 -21.25 11.23
N PRO A 284 -4.19 -22.16 10.70
CA PRO A 284 -5.45 -21.80 10.08
C PRO A 284 -6.37 -21.02 11.04
N GLY A 285 -6.94 -19.91 10.57
CA GLY A 285 -7.94 -19.13 11.31
C GLY A 285 -7.43 -18.36 12.53
N GLY A 286 -6.14 -18.43 12.85
CA GLY A 286 -5.52 -17.75 13.98
C GLY A 286 -4.55 -16.65 13.57
N ARG A 287 -4.27 -15.73 14.52
CA ARG A 287 -3.14 -14.83 14.40
C ARG A 287 -1.88 -15.59 14.77
N GLU A 288 -0.99 -15.73 13.81
CA GLU A 288 0.27 -16.41 14.03
C GLU A 288 1.30 -15.44 14.63
N GLY A 289 1.89 -15.80 15.75
CA GLY A 289 2.90 -14.96 16.44
C GLY A 289 4.35 -15.35 16.13
N ARG A 290 4.59 -16.55 15.60
CA ARG A 290 5.94 -17.05 15.33
C ARG A 290 6.56 -16.34 14.14
N PRO A 291 7.85 -15.91 14.22
CA PRO A 291 8.57 -15.39 13.08
C PRO A 291 8.67 -16.41 11.93
N GLY A 292 8.57 -15.95 10.67
CA GLY A 292 8.66 -16.79 9.48
C GLY A 292 7.36 -17.49 9.09
N TYR A 293 6.32 -17.43 9.93
CA TYR A 293 5.00 -17.92 9.58
C TYR A 293 4.14 -16.76 9.13
N PHE A 294 3.57 -16.86 7.93
CA PHE A 294 2.79 -15.80 7.30
C PHE A 294 1.33 -16.20 7.11
N ASN A 295 0.48 -15.18 7.03
CA ASN A 295 -0.89 -15.31 6.59
C ASN A 295 -1.25 -14.12 5.70
N THR A 296 -1.36 -14.34 4.40
CA THR A 296 -1.55 -13.31 3.39
C THR A 296 -0.37 -12.31 3.36
N VAL A 297 0.75 -12.73 2.80
CA VAL A 297 1.89 -11.84 2.49
C VAL A 297 1.43 -10.85 1.43
N HIS A 298 1.52 -9.54 1.72
CA HIS A 298 0.92 -8.55 0.84
C HIS A 298 1.92 -7.45 0.44
N GLY A 299 1.92 -6.28 1.08
CA GLY A 299 2.88 -5.21 0.79
C GLY A 299 4.32 -5.60 1.12
N ILE A 300 5.26 -5.16 0.32
CA ILE A 300 6.69 -5.43 0.51
C ILE A 300 7.52 -4.20 0.14
N ALA A 301 8.51 -3.85 0.94
CA ALA A 301 9.46 -2.78 0.67
C ALA A 301 10.87 -3.16 1.12
N ALA A 302 11.86 -3.00 0.24
CA ALA A 302 13.26 -3.26 0.55
C ALA A 302 14.00 -1.95 0.84
N ASP A 303 14.79 -1.94 1.91
CA ASP A 303 15.71 -0.84 2.22
C ASP A 303 17.00 -1.02 1.43
N PRO A 304 17.32 -0.10 0.51
CA PRO A 304 18.48 -0.25 -0.36
C PRO A 304 19.82 -0.19 0.38
N MET A 305 19.87 0.39 1.57
CA MET A 305 21.11 0.54 2.34
C MET A 305 21.36 -0.62 3.28
N THR A 306 20.35 -1.03 4.06
CA THR A 306 20.50 -2.11 5.04
C THR A 306 20.18 -3.48 4.48
N ARG A 307 19.63 -3.53 3.25
CA ARG A 307 19.14 -4.73 2.56
C ARG A 307 18.06 -5.48 3.36
N ARG A 308 17.42 -4.81 4.32
CA ARG A 308 16.27 -5.35 5.04
C ARG A 308 15.02 -5.27 4.19
N VAL A 309 14.17 -6.26 4.33
CA VAL A 309 12.90 -6.37 3.58
C VAL A 309 11.75 -6.34 4.57
N TYR A 310 10.91 -5.34 4.45
CA TYR A 310 9.73 -5.13 5.28
C TYR A 310 8.53 -5.71 4.56
N VAL A 311 7.83 -6.61 5.24
CA VAL A 311 6.78 -7.43 4.63
C VAL A 311 5.50 -7.29 5.45
N SER A 312 4.42 -6.87 4.80
CA SER A 312 3.10 -6.89 5.40
C SER A 312 2.61 -8.33 5.50
N ASP A 313 2.58 -8.86 6.70
CA ASP A 313 1.91 -10.08 7.07
C ASP A 313 0.47 -9.74 7.46
N ARG A 314 -0.35 -9.51 6.40
CA ARG A 314 -1.60 -8.76 6.46
C ARG A 314 -2.62 -9.35 7.43
N SER A 315 -2.92 -10.63 7.31
CA SER A 315 -3.92 -11.28 8.16
C SER A 315 -3.43 -11.49 9.58
N ASN A 316 -2.12 -11.55 9.81
CA ASN A 316 -1.52 -11.56 11.14
C ASN A 316 -1.37 -10.16 11.74
N ARG A 317 -1.64 -9.09 10.94
CA ARG A 317 -1.62 -7.69 11.38
C ARG A 317 -0.28 -7.24 11.95
N ARG A 318 0.77 -7.56 11.23
CA ARG A 318 2.14 -7.19 11.57
C ARG A 318 2.97 -6.91 10.33
N ILE A 319 4.10 -6.26 10.54
CA ILE A 319 5.20 -6.24 9.59
C ILE A 319 6.24 -7.25 10.09
N GLN A 320 6.71 -8.14 9.23
CA GLN A 320 7.90 -8.93 9.48
C GLN A 320 9.06 -8.32 8.72
N VAL A 321 10.23 -8.24 9.36
CA VAL A 321 11.45 -7.69 8.78
C VAL A 321 12.40 -8.84 8.49
N LEU A 322 12.79 -9.00 7.23
CA LEU A 322 13.71 -10.05 6.82
C LEU A 322 15.08 -9.45 6.48
N ASP A 323 16.09 -10.22 6.71
CA ASP A 323 17.39 -10.02 6.08
C ASP A 323 17.29 -10.39 4.60
N GLY A 324 17.54 -9.44 3.71
CA GLY A 324 17.31 -9.61 2.27
C GLY A 324 18.30 -10.52 1.56
N ASP A 325 19.39 -10.91 2.21
CA ASP A 325 20.36 -11.84 1.63
C ASP A 325 20.06 -13.29 2.04
N SER A 326 19.71 -13.51 3.29
CA SER A 326 19.47 -14.84 3.83
C SER A 326 17.99 -15.26 3.89
N GLY A 327 17.05 -14.31 3.81
CA GLY A 327 15.63 -14.54 4.00
C GLY A 327 15.21 -14.77 5.47
N LYS A 328 16.11 -14.67 6.44
CA LYS A 328 15.78 -14.84 7.85
C LYS A 328 14.96 -13.68 8.38
N VAL A 329 13.92 -13.96 9.15
CA VAL A 329 13.19 -12.93 9.89
C VAL A 329 14.08 -12.45 11.03
N VAL A 330 14.32 -11.14 11.09
CA VAL A 330 15.18 -10.48 12.07
C VAL A 330 14.41 -9.62 13.06
N ASP A 331 13.18 -9.23 12.71
CA ASP A 331 12.30 -8.43 13.57
C ASP A 331 10.84 -8.58 13.17
N GLN A 332 9.90 -8.16 14.03
CA GLN A 332 8.48 -8.10 13.72
C GLN A 332 7.79 -7.00 14.53
N TRP A 333 6.89 -6.26 13.86
CA TRP A 333 6.19 -5.13 14.45
C TRP A 333 4.67 -5.31 14.37
N PRO A 334 3.92 -5.25 15.48
CA PRO A 334 2.47 -5.22 15.43
C PRO A 334 1.98 -3.91 14.82
N VAL A 335 0.99 -3.95 13.93
CA VAL A 335 0.41 -2.75 13.30
C VAL A 335 -0.97 -2.39 13.84
N GLY A 336 -1.43 -3.08 14.88
CA GLY A 336 -2.72 -2.82 15.51
C GLY A 336 -3.80 -3.86 15.21
N THR A 337 -4.77 -3.97 16.10
CA THR A 337 -5.70 -5.10 16.14
C THR A 337 -6.78 -5.08 15.05
N GLN A 338 -7.04 -3.93 14.45
CA GLN A 338 -8.06 -3.76 13.40
C GLN A 338 -7.47 -3.31 12.07
N THR A 339 -6.13 -3.39 11.92
CA THR A 339 -5.44 -2.83 10.77
C THR A 339 -5.01 -3.93 9.81
N ASN A 340 -5.50 -3.89 8.58
CA ASN A 340 -4.95 -4.64 7.46
C ASN A 340 -4.03 -3.70 6.67
N LEU A 341 -2.75 -4.00 6.69
CA LEU A 341 -1.74 -3.24 5.99
C LEU A 341 -1.62 -3.76 4.56
N GLN A 342 -1.90 -2.92 3.58
CA GLN A 342 -1.95 -3.33 2.17
C GLN A 342 -0.64 -3.10 1.45
N PHE A 343 -0.02 -1.94 1.64
CA PHE A 343 1.14 -1.52 0.86
C PHE A 343 2.18 -0.85 1.74
N LEU A 344 3.45 -0.92 1.34
CA LEU A 344 4.59 -0.34 2.04
C LEU A 344 5.45 0.49 1.09
N ILE A 345 5.95 1.62 1.58
CA ILE A 345 6.95 2.45 0.89
C ILE A 345 8.10 2.77 1.86
N ILE A 346 9.34 2.63 1.39
CA ILE A 346 10.52 3.22 2.01
C ILE A 346 11.00 4.30 1.06
N PRO A 347 10.93 5.60 1.45
CA PRO A 347 11.39 6.68 0.59
C PRO A 347 12.93 6.73 0.49
N ALA A 348 13.43 7.42 -0.52
CA ALA A 348 14.87 7.51 -0.80
C ALA A 348 15.66 8.13 0.34
N ASP A 349 15.07 9.07 1.09
CA ASP A 349 15.67 9.70 2.26
C ASP A 349 15.70 8.80 3.50
N ARG A 350 15.08 7.63 3.40
CA ARG A 350 14.95 6.67 4.50
C ARG A 350 14.38 7.29 5.78
N SER A 351 13.44 8.21 5.65
CA SER A 351 12.80 8.89 6.79
C SER A 351 11.89 7.96 7.61
N GLY A 352 11.66 6.73 7.17
CA GLY A 352 10.87 5.70 7.83
C GLY A 352 10.21 4.73 6.87
N VAL A 353 9.34 3.87 7.40
CA VAL A 353 8.50 2.95 6.64
C VAL A 353 7.08 3.50 6.61
N TRP A 354 6.55 3.77 5.44
CA TRP A 354 5.18 4.20 5.24
C TRP A 354 4.30 3.00 4.89
N GLY A 355 3.12 2.94 5.51
CA GLY A 355 2.15 1.89 5.26
C GLY A 355 0.75 2.44 4.99
N PHE A 356 0.05 1.76 4.08
CA PHE A 356 -1.29 2.11 3.61
C PHE A 356 -2.27 1.03 4.05
N THR A 357 -3.33 1.42 4.74
CA THR A 357 -4.26 0.48 5.37
C THR A 357 -5.63 0.52 4.71
N ASP A 358 -6.32 -0.61 4.67
CA ASP A 358 -7.68 -0.68 4.12
C ASP A 358 -8.77 -0.36 5.15
N THR A 359 -8.82 -1.13 6.23
CA THR A 359 -9.93 -1.09 7.20
C THR A 359 -9.95 0.15 8.06
N THR A 360 -8.79 0.71 8.38
CA THR A 360 -8.67 1.93 9.19
C THR A 360 -8.54 3.20 8.36
N ALA A 361 -8.40 3.07 7.04
CA ALA A 361 -8.24 4.18 6.11
C ALA A 361 -7.11 5.16 6.52
N LYS A 362 -5.98 4.62 7.00
CA LYS A 362 -4.83 5.40 7.46
C LYS A 362 -3.60 5.17 6.58
N ILE A 363 -2.92 6.26 6.30
CA ILE A 363 -1.53 6.26 5.84
C ILE A 363 -0.70 6.51 7.10
N ALA A 364 0.18 5.58 7.44
CA ALA A 364 0.91 5.58 8.69
C ALA A 364 2.42 5.48 8.47
N LYS A 365 3.20 6.11 9.33
CA LYS A 365 4.67 6.13 9.30
C LYS A 365 5.24 5.49 10.54
N TRP A 366 6.16 4.55 10.35
CA TRP A 366 6.97 3.96 11.43
C TRP A 366 8.45 4.31 11.25
N ASP A 367 9.18 4.39 12.35
CA ASP A 367 10.63 4.34 12.28
C ASP A 367 11.13 2.90 12.00
N PHE A 368 12.44 2.74 11.80
CA PHE A 368 13.05 1.44 11.51
C PHE A 368 13.18 0.51 12.73
N ASN A 369 12.63 0.91 13.88
CA ASN A 369 12.47 0.10 15.08
C ASN A 369 11.00 -0.28 15.33
N GLY A 370 10.11 0.03 14.40
CA GLY A 370 8.69 -0.31 14.48
C GLY A 370 7.84 0.63 15.34
N ARG A 371 8.37 1.79 15.75
CA ARG A 371 7.62 2.79 16.49
C ARG A 371 6.77 3.61 15.53
N LEU A 372 5.45 3.68 15.77
CA LEU A 372 4.54 4.54 15.04
C LEU A 372 4.88 6.02 15.33
N LEU A 373 5.12 6.79 14.29
CA LEU A 373 5.49 8.20 14.37
C LEU A 373 4.34 9.13 14.02
N TYR A 374 3.53 8.76 13.00
CA TYR A 374 2.52 9.64 12.45
C TYR A 374 1.48 8.84 11.66
N SER A 375 0.24 9.33 11.61
CA SER A 375 -0.78 8.80 10.72
C SER A 375 -1.84 9.84 10.37
N TRP A 376 -2.44 9.71 9.19
CA TRP A 376 -3.53 10.54 8.72
C TRP A 376 -4.46 9.74 7.81
N GLY A 377 -5.58 10.34 7.43
CA GLY A 377 -6.58 9.74 6.58
C GLY A 377 -7.89 9.45 7.30
N VAL A 378 -8.96 9.34 6.55
CA VAL A 378 -10.31 9.07 7.05
C VAL A 378 -11.07 8.18 6.08
N LEU A 379 -11.95 7.32 6.63
CA LEU A 379 -12.83 6.49 5.83
C LEU A 379 -13.89 7.34 5.11
N GLY A 380 -14.05 7.13 3.82
CA GLY A 380 -15.09 7.77 3.03
C GLY A 380 -14.86 7.61 1.53
N ASP A 381 -15.81 8.10 0.72
CA ASP A 381 -15.75 8.12 -0.73
C ASP A 381 -15.79 9.53 -1.33
N PHE A 382 -15.68 10.56 -0.49
CA PHE A 382 -15.47 11.94 -0.95
C PHE A 382 -13.99 12.19 -1.27
N PRO A 383 -13.66 13.21 -2.09
CA PRO A 383 -12.27 13.54 -2.41
C PRO A 383 -11.42 13.77 -1.17
N GLY A 384 -10.28 13.07 -1.08
CA GLY A 384 -9.36 13.13 0.06
C GLY A 384 -9.62 12.10 1.17
N ALA A 385 -10.80 11.49 1.22
CA ALA A 385 -11.05 10.31 2.05
C ALA A 385 -10.63 9.03 1.33
N PHE A 386 -10.55 7.92 2.06
CA PHE A 386 -10.11 6.64 1.53
C PHE A 386 -11.12 5.52 1.76
N PHE A 387 -11.26 4.64 0.76
CA PHE A 387 -12.03 3.41 0.90
C PHE A 387 -11.27 2.23 0.31
N ASN A 388 -10.67 1.42 1.18
CA ASN A 388 -9.81 0.29 0.87
C ASN A 388 -8.60 0.70 0.00
N MET A 389 -7.69 1.49 0.56
CA MET A 389 -6.40 1.77 -0.07
C MET A 389 -5.65 0.47 -0.34
N HIS A 390 -4.99 0.39 -1.51
CA HIS A 390 -4.31 -0.84 -1.91
C HIS A 390 -2.90 -0.63 -2.43
N GLY A 391 -2.67 0.34 -3.30
CA GLY A 391 -1.37 0.70 -3.83
C GLY A 391 -1.13 2.20 -3.75
N ALA A 392 0.13 2.61 -3.73
CA ALA A 392 0.50 4.00 -3.75
C ALA A 392 1.83 4.23 -4.48
N SER A 393 2.04 5.45 -4.95
CA SER A 393 3.30 5.88 -5.56
C SER A 393 3.51 7.37 -5.34
N VAL A 394 4.76 7.80 -5.37
CA VAL A 394 5.13 9.22 -5.25
C VAL A 394 6.00 9.59 -6.44
N ASP A 395 5.70 10.72 -7.09
CA ASP A 395 6.51 11.22 -8.20
C ASP A 395 7.65 12.15 -7.72
N GLN A 396 8.43 12.66 -8.68
CA GLN A 396 9.59 13.52 -8.40
C GLN A 396 9.22 14.90 -7.85
N GLU A 397 7.98 15.33 -8.00
CA GLU A 397 7.45 16.57 -7.42
C GLU A 397 6.86 16.36 -6.02
N GLY A 398 6.86 15.10 -5.52
CA GLY A 398 6.30 14.72 -4.24
C GLY A 398 4.78 14.54 -4.26
N ASN A 399 4.14 14.51 -5.43
CA ASN A 399 2.73 14.16 -5.51
C ASN A 399 2.55 12.69 -5.14
N LEU A 400 1.62 12.44 -4.23
CA LEU A 400 1.23 11.10 -3.79
C LEU A 400 0.00 10.64 -4.59
N TYR A 401 0.09 9.44 -5.13
CA TYR A 401 -1.00 8.75 -5.83
C TYR A 401 -1.45 7.57 -5.01
N VAL A 402 -2.76 7.42 -4.82
CA VAL A 402 -3.33 6.33 -4.02
C VAL A 402 -4.41 5.59 -4.81
N ALA A 403 -4.20 4.30 -5.00
CA ALA A 403 -5.13 3.38 -5.62
C ALA A 403 -6.09 2.80 -4.57
N GLU A 404 -7.38 2.78 -4.88
CA GLU A 404 -8.43 2.31 -3.99
C GLU A 404 -9.27 1.20 -4.64
N VAL A 405 -9.20 0.01 -4.07
CA VAL A 405 -9.97 -1.13 -4.56
C VAL A 405 -11.46 -0.99 -4.27
N GLY A 406 -11.81 -0.55 -3.07
CA GLY A 406 -13.20 -0.36 -2.65
C GLY A 406 -13.82 0.87 -3.32
N GLY A 407 -13.09 1.97 -3.37
CA GLY A 407 -13.52 3.20 -4.00
C GLY A 407 -13.64 3.11 -5.53
N GLY A 408 -12.91 2.18 -6.16
CA GLY A 408 -12.82 2.09 -7.62
C GLY A 408 -12.27 3.36 -8.22
N ARG A 409 -11.22 3.92 -7.62
CA ARG A 409 -10.65 5.20 -8.03
C ARG A 409 -9.14 5.27 -7.78
N LEU A 410 -8.51 6.18 -8.49
CA LEU A 410 -7.17 6.66 -8.25
C LEU A 410 -7.27 8.12 -7.81
N GLN A 411 -6.58 8.49 -6.73
CA GLN A 411 -6.52 9.87 -6.28
C GLN A 411 -5.08 10.40 -6.34
N LYS A 412 -4.93 11.68 -6.72
CA LYS A 412 -3.67 12.44 -6.67
C LYS A 412 -3.73 13.45 -5.53
N PHE A 413 -2.67 13.49 -4.75
CA PHE A 413 -2.48 14.42 -3.65
C PHE A 413 -1.23 15.24 -3.90
N ARG A 414 -1.32 16.56 -3.81
CA ARG A 414 -0.20 17.49 -3.96
C ARG A 414 0.24 17.97 -2.57
N PRO A 415 1.55 18.07 -2.28
CA PRO A 415 2.00 18.68 -1.03
C PRO A 415 1.43 20.10 -0.85
N ARG A 416 0.89 20.40 0.32
CA ARG A 416 0.42 21.74 0.65
C ARG A 416 1.60 22.70 0.76
N LYS A 417 1.39 23.96 0.40
CA LYS A 417 2.39 25.01 0.61
C LYS A 417 2.77 25.09 2.09
N GLY A 418 4.06 24.97 2.39
CA GLY A 418 4.56 24.99 3.76
C GLY A 418 4.38 23.70 4.55
N ALA A 419 3.98 22.61 3.91
CA ALA A 419 3.93 21.30 4.55
C ALA A 419 5.28 20.92 5.15
N ASN A 420 5.25 20.33 6.34
CA ASN A 420 6.44 19.82 6.98
C ASN A 420 6.94 18.56 6.23
N PRO A 421 8.16 18.57 5.66
CA PRO A 421 8.69 17.45 4.91
C PRO A 421 8.73 16.13 5.69
N ALA A 422 8.86 16.18 7.01
CA ALA A 422 8.88 15.00 7.85
C ALA A 422 7.56 14.18 7.83
N PHE A 423 6.46 14.82 7.42
CA PHE A 423 5.13 14.22 7.32
C PHE A 423 4.73 13.86 5.88
N LEU A 424 5.56 14.22 4.89
CA LEU A 424 5.33 13.82 3.50
C LEU A 424 5.84 12.39 3.27
N VAL A 425 5.10 11.63 2.47
CA VAL A 425 5.62 10.37 1.90
C VAL A 425 6.66 10.78 0.86
N GLY A 426 7.92 10.54 1.17
CA GLY A 426 9.01 10.93 0.28
C GLY A 426 9.04 10.12 -1.01
N PRO A 427 9.65 10.64 -2.09
CA PRO A 427 9.79 9.93 -3.35
C PRO A 427 10.66 8.67 -3.17
N PRO A 428 10.41 7.60 -3.94
CA PRO A 428 11.25 6.43 -3.94
C PRO A 428 12.62 6.73 -4.59
N VAL A 429 13.50 5.73 -4.55
CA VAL A 429 14.79 5.81 -5.25
C VAL A 429 14.58 5.74 -6.76
N TYR A 430 15.18 6.66 -7.51
CA TYR A 430 15.15 6.71 -8.98
C TYR A 430 16.57 6.65 -9.57
N SER A 431 17.45 5.84 -8.99
CA SER A 431 18.90 5.91 -9.26
C SER A 431 19.30 5.57 -10.70
N ALA A 432 18.57 4.73 -11.41
CA ALA A 432 18.87 4.32 -12.77
C ALA A 432 18.24 5.21 -13.87
N TRP A 433 17.42 6.20 -13.48
CA TRP A 433 16.64 7.01 -14.42
C TRP A 433 17.23 8.42 -14.65
N LYS A 434 18.47 8.62 -14.33
CA LYS A 434 19.18 9.90 -14.49
C LYS A 434 19.56 10.16 -15.94
#